data_b967f085faf5e6a693d1bd71f6da4ae6
#
_entry.id   b967f085faf5e6a693d1bd71f6da4ae6
#
_cell.length_a   1.000
_cell.length_b   1.000
_cell.length_c   1.000
_cell.angle_alpha   90.00
_cell.angle_beta   90.00
_cell.angle_gamma   90.00
#
_symmetry.space_group_name_H-M   'P 1'
#
loop_
_entity.id
_entity.type
_entity.pdbx_description
1 polymer ?
#
loop_
_entity_poly.entity_id
_entity_poly.type
_entity_poly.pdbx_seq_one_letter_code
_entity_poly.pdbx_strand_id
1 'polypeptide(L)'
;DGIIFDRLRYDNITSDFSELSRQQFEEWSGLKLEKYPEDIIDWEDGNMKHSKYFKEWVEWRATVIKSFVEEAHAAIHAVNPDILIGDYTGAWYPTYYQLGVNWASTQYDPSERYPDWASENYYKTGYADLLDIYMTGLYYTLVTKDEVDAAQGRVIGERGESGMDPNDLTYCYSVEGGAELAQAITCGVVPVAGSLYVDQYKQDAEQFAKA
;
A
#
# COMPACT_ATOMS: atom_id res chain seq x y z
N ASP A 1 12.46 -14.07 -18.40
CA ASP A 1 12.06 -14.62 -17.10
C ASP A 1 12.07 -13.51 -16.06
N GLY A 2 11.25 -13.64 -15.00
CA GLY A 2 11.12 -12.62 -13.97
C GLY A 2 10.77 -13.22 -12.62
N ILE A 3 10.86 -12.37 -11.59
CA ILE A 3 10.45 -12.65 -10.21
C ILE A 3 9.39 -11.64 -9.84
N ILE A 4 8.25 -12.09 -9.32
CA ILE A 4 7.19 -11.24 -8.80
C ILE A 4 7.10 -11.46 -7.30
N PHE A 5 7.31 -10.39 -6.52
CA PHE A 5 7.00 -10.42 -5.11
C PHE A 5 5.47 -10.46 -4.92
N ASP A 6 5.03 -11.17 -3.90
CA ASP A 6 3.62 -11.22 -3.51
C ASP A 6 3.52 -11.07 -2.00
N ARG A 7 2.59 -10.22 -1.54
CA ARG A 7 2.37 -9.94 -0.12
C ARG A 7 3.61 -9.44 0.62
N LEU A 8 4.43 -8.64 -0.04
CA LEU A 8 5.60 -8.01 0.56
C LEU A 8 5.17 -6.87 1.50
N ARG A 9 4.72 -7.23 2.70
CA ARG A 9 4.09 -6.31 3.66
C ARG A 9 3.97 -6.94 5.04
N TYR A 10 3.74 -6.13 6.06
CA TYR A 10 3.28 -6.60 7.36
C TYR A 10 1.84 -7.09 7.31
N ASP A 11 1.39 -7.81 8.33
CA ASP A 11 0.02 -8.34 8.40
C ASP A 11 -1.02 -7.23 8.65
N ASN A 12 -0.73 -6.31 9.56
CA ASN A 12 -1.62 -5.20 9.91
C ASN A 12 -0.87 -4.08 10.64
N ILE A 13 -1.60 -3.04 11.09
CA ILE A 13 -1.00 -1.89 11.79
C ILE A 13 -0.40 -2.26 13.14
N THR A 14 -0.89 -3.31 13.80
CA THR A 14 -0.38 -3.78 15.09
C THR A 14 0.76 -4.80 14.98
N SER A 15 1.13 -5.19 13.79
CA SER A 15 2.35 -5.96 13.50
C SER A 15 3.50 -4.98 13.30
N ASP A 16 4.57 -5.19 13.78
CA ASP A 16 5.31 -5.96 14.72
C ASP A 16 5.78 -5.03 15.87
N PHE A 17 5.11 -5.07 17.01
CA PHE A 17 5.51 -4.30 18.21
C PHE A 17 6.42 -5.13 19.12
N SER A 18 7.42 -5.84 18.54
CA SER A 18 8.46 -6.52 19.30
C SER A 18 9.47 -5.54 19.88
N GLU A 19 10.21 -5.98 20.87
CA GLU A 19 11.32 -5.18 21.44
C GLU A 19 12.44 -4.94 20.40
N LEU A 20 12.62 -5.87 19.46
CA LEU A 20 13.56 -5.68 18.34
C LEU A 20 13.13 -4.52 17.45
N SER A 21 11.86 -4.48 17.06
CA SER A 21 11.30 -3.39 16.22
C SER A 21 11.36 -2.05 16.95
N ARG A 22 11.12 -2.03 18.28
CA ARG A 22 11.32 -0.84 19.09
C ARG A 22 12.76 -0.32 18.99
N GLN A 23 13.74 -1.19 19.24
CA GLN A 23 15.16 -0.82 19.22
C GLN A 23 15.59 -0.30 17.84
N GLN A 24 15.20 -0.99 16.78
CA GLN A 24 15.50 -0.58 15.40
C GLN A 24 14.85 0.75 15.01
N PHE A 25 13.61 0.97 15.44
CA PHE A 25 12.94 2.25 15.25
C PHE A 25 13.63 3.39 16.00
N GLU A 26 13.98 3.19 17.29
CA GLU A 26 14.69 4.18 18.07
C GLU A 26 16.07 4.51 17.47
N GLU A 27 16.77 3.49 16.94
CA GLU A 27 18.06 3.68 16.26
C GLU A 27 17.90 4.46 14.94
N TRP A 28 16.90 4.09 14.12
CA TRP A 28 16.62 4.74 12.83
C TRP A 28 16.17 6.18 13.00
N SER A 29 15.25 6.44 13.92
CA SER A 29 14.62 7.75 14.11
C SER A 29 15.42 8.70 15.01
N GLY A 30 16.30 8.18 15.86
CA GLY A 30 16.95 8.93 16.93
C GLY A 30 16.00 9.30 18.08
N LEU A 31 14.75 8.86 18.04
CA LEU A 31 13.74 9.12 19.07
C LEU A 31 13.92 8.14 20.24
N LYS A 32 13.29 8.47 21.38
CA LYS A 32 13.18 7.59 22.54
C LYS A 32 11.71 7.41 22.89
N LEU A 33 11.28 6.16 22.93
CA LEU A 33 9.93 5.80 23.34
C LEU A 33 9.89 5.63 24.86
N GLU A 34 9.16 6.51 25.54
CA GLU A 34 8.95 6.43 26.98
C GLU A 34 7.91 5.36 27.34
N LYS A 35 6.88 5.26 26.49
CA LYS A 35 5.81 4.27 26.59
C LYS A 35 5.65 3.55 25.27
N TYR A 36 5.87 2.25 25.28
CA TYR A 36 5.76 1.44 24.06
C TYR A 36 4.74 0.33 24.24
N PRO A 37 3.74 0.21 23.33
CA PRO A 37 3.62 0.94 22.04
C PRO A 37 2.84 2.26 22.09
N GLU A 38 2.41 2.75 23.26
CA GLU A 38 1.47 3.86 23.43
C GLU A 38 1.98 5.19 22.84
N ASP A 39 3.29 5.39 22.72
CA ASP A 39 3.88 6.55 22.05
C ASP A 39 3.68 6.52 20.53
N ILE A 40 3.27 5.37 19.97
CA ILE A 40 3.02 5.14 18.54
C ILE A 40 1.52 5.03 18.27
N ILE A 41 0.87 4.06 18.92
CA ILE A 41 -0.58 3.88 18.88
C ILE A 41 -1.12 3.71 20.30
N ASP A 42 -2.30 4.26 20.53
CA ASP A 42 -3.01 4.10 21.78
C ASP A 42 -4.47 3.71 21.49
N TRP A 43 -5.21 3.29 22.50
CA TRP A 43 -6.58 2.84 22.38
C TRP A 43 -7.48 3.62 23.33
N GLU A 44 -8.51 4.24 22.79
CA GLU A 44 -9.54 4.93 23.56
C GLU A 44 -10.92 4.38 23.20
N ASP A 45 -11.63 3.86 24.16
CA ASP A 45 -12.95 3.24 23.97
C ASP A 45 -12.99 2.16 22.86
N GLY A 46 -11.89 1.40 22.72
CA GLY A 46 -11.75 0.36 21.69
C GLY A 46 -11.37 0.87 20.31
N ASN A 47 -11.20 2.17 20.14
CA ASN A 47 -10.75 2.78 18.89
C ASN A 47 -9.26 3.08 18.94
N MET A 48 -8.54 2.73 17.86
CA MET A 48 -7.14 3.06 17.71
C MET A 48 -6.96 4.58 17.53
N LYS A 49 -5.97 5.12 18.23
CA LYS A 49 -5.53 6.51 18.13
C LYS A 49 -4.10 6.58 17.68
N HIS A 50 -3.82 7.47 16.74
CA HIS A 50 -2.45 7.80 16.36
C HIS A 50 -1.82 8.68 17.45
N SER A 51 -0.69 8.21 17.98
CA SER A 51 0.05 8.95 19.01
C SER A 51 1.19 9.78 18.39
N LYS A 52 2.01 10.40 19.24
CA LYS A 52 2.97 11.45 18.83
C LYS A 52 4.01 11.01 17.79
N TYR A 53 4.36 9.72 17.72
CA TYR A 53 5.37 9.17 16.80
C TYR A 53 4.78 8.22 15.75
N PHE A 54 3.48 8.32 15.52
CA PHE A 54 2.80 7.42 14.59
C PHE A 54 3.32 7.54 13.16
N LYS A 55 3.50 8.77 12.66
CA LYS A 55 3.95 8.99 11.27
C LYS A 55 5.37 8.49 11.04
N GLU A 56 6.26 8.72 12.00
CA GLU A 56 7.63 8.24 11.96
C GLU A 56 7.68 6.72 12.00
N TRP A 57 6.80 6.08 12.78
CA TRP A 57 6.68 4.63 12.82
C TRP A 57 6.20 4.05 11.49
N VAL A 58 5.19 4.66 10.88
CA VAL A 58 4.68 4.27 9.56
C VAL A 58 5.76 4.44 8.49
N GLU A 59 6.50 5.54 8.51
CA GLU A 59 7.65 5.79 7.62
C GLU A 59 8.74 4.74 7.81
N TRP A 60 9.13 4.46 9.06
CA TRP A 60 10.15 3.46 9.36
C TRP A 60 9.76 2.06 8.85
N ARG A 61 8.53 1.61 9.08
CA ARG A 61 8.05 0.31 8.58
C ARG A 61 8.15 0.21 7.06
N ALA A 62 7.76 1.26 6.35
CA ALA A 62 7.88 1.32 4.89
C ALA A 62 9.35 1.32 4.43
N THR A 63 10.25 1.94 5.20
CA THR A 63 11.70 1.88 4.97
C THR A 63 12.24 0.45 5.09
N VAL A 64 11.76 -0.32 6.07
CA VAL A 64 12.16 -1.75 6.24
C VAL A 64 11.79 -2.57 5.01
N ILE A 65 10.56 -2.41 4.51
CA ILE A 65 10.13 -3.12 3.29
C ILE A 65 10.95 -2.67 2.07
N LYS A 66 11.17 -1.36 1.90
CA LYS A 66 11.98 -0.83 0.81
C LYS A 66 13.41 -1.38 0.84
N SER A 67 14.05 -1.41 2.00
CA SER A 67 15.42 -1.94 2.11
C SER A 67 15.51 -3.41 1.70
N PHE A 68 14.49 -4.21 2.02
CA PHE A 68 14.41 -5.58 1.50
C PHE A 68 14.32 -5.63 -0.02
N VAL A 69 13.51 -4.76 -0.65
CA VAL A 69 13.40 -4.69 -2.12
C VAL A 69 14.75 -4.30 -2.74
N GLU A 70 15.45 -3.31 -2.17
CA GLU A 70 16.78 -2.89 -2.62
C GLU A 70 17.81 -4.01 -2.55
N GLU A 71 17.86 -4.74 -1.42
CA GLU A 71 18.76 -5.88 -1.24
C GLU A 71 18.41 -7.02 -2.19
N ALA A 72 17.13 -7.37 -2.32
CA ALA A 72 16.67 -8.41 -3.22
C ALA A 72 16.97 -8.07 -4.68
N HIS A 73 16.72 -6.84 -5.12
CA HIS A 73 17.04 -6.35 -6.44
C HIS A 73 18.54 -6.49 -6.73
N ALA A 74 19.39 -6.01 -5.81
CA ALA A 74 20.84 -6.12 -5.97
C ALA A 74 21.31 -7.59 -6.02
N ALA A 75 20.78 -8.46 -5.16
CA ALA A 75 21.13 -9.87 -5.11
C ALA A 75 20.70 -10.64 -6.38
N ILE A 76 19.49 -10.39 -6.89
CA ILE A 76 18.96 -11.00 -8.10
C ILE A 76 19.82 -10.58 -9.31
N HIS A 77 20.07 -9.29 -9.48
CA HIS A 77 20.83 -8.78 -10.61
C HIS A 77 22.32 -9.11 -10.54
N ALA A 78 22.87 -9.40 -9.36
CA ALA A 78 24.21 -9.94 -9.24
C ALA A 78 24.34 -11.37 -9.84
N VAL A 79 23.24 -12.13 -9.86
CA VAL A 79 23.20 -13.47 -10.47
C VAL A 79 22.87 -13.39 -11.96
N ASN A 80 21.87 -12.61 -12.32
CA ASN A 80 21.48 -12.39 -13.72
C ASN A 80 20.80 -11.01 -13.88
N PRO A 81 21.46 -10.04 -14.52
CA PRO A 81 20.93 -8.68 -14.69
C PRO A 81 19.72 -8.59 -15.63
N ASP A 82 19.41 -9.64 -16.39
CA ASP A 82 18.28 -9.67 -17.32
C ASP A 82 16.98 -10.18 -16.66
N ILE A 83 16.99 -10.55 -15.38
CA ILE A 83 15.80 -10.97 -14.66
C ILE A 83 14.94 -9.73 -14.34
N LEU A 84 13.70 -9.77 -14.81
CA LEU A 84 12.72 -8.72 -14.49
C LEU A 84 12.18 -8.89 -13.06
N ILE A 85 12.00 -7.78 -12.36
CA ILE A 85 11.51 -7.77 -10.99
C ILE A 85 10.19 -7.01 -10.95
N GLY A 86 9.18 -7.63 -10.35
CA GLY A 86 7.88 -7.02 -10.15
C GLY A 86 7.34 -7.23 -8.76
N ASP A 87 6.27 -6.52 -8.44
CA ASP A 87 5.51 -6.71 -7.21
C ASP A 87 4.01 -6.79 -7.50
N TYR A 88 3.34 -7.70 -6.80
CA TYR A 88 1.89 -7.84 -6.84
C TYR A 88 1.26 -7.10 -5.67
N THR A 89 0.85 -5.85 -5.94
CA THR A 89 0.33 -4.92 -4.95
C THR A 89 -1.20 -4.96 -4.88
N GLY A 90 -1.78 -4.33 -3.86
CA GLY A 90 -3.21 -3.99 -3.88
C GLY A 90 -3.48 -2.65 -4.56
N ALA A 91 -4.75 -2.32 -4.72
CA ALA A 91 -5.19 -1.04 -5.27
C ALA A 91 -5.62 -0.02 -4.19
N TRP A 92 -5.45 -0.34 -2.92
CA TRP A 92 -5.93 0.47 -1.78
C TRP A 92 -4.82 1.32 -1.16
N TYR A 93 -4.10 2.04 -1.96
CA TYR A 93 -2.97 2.86 -1.52
C TYR A 93 -3.30 3.75 -0.29
N PRO A 94 -4.49 4.38 -0.17
CA PRO A 94 -4.80 5.25 0.96
C PRO A 94 -4.70 4.60 2.34
N THR A 95 -4.86 3.28 2.44
CA THR A 95 -4.91 2.54 3.71
C THR A 95 -3.71 1.60 3.92
N TYR A 96 -2.87 1.40 2.92
CA TYR A 96 -1.79 0.42 3.00
C TYR A 96 -0.60 0.83 3.87
N TYR A 97 -0.55 2.08 4.31
CA TYR A 97 0.36 2.47 5.39
C TYR A 97 0.19 1.57 6.63
N GLN A 98 -1.03 1.06 6.87
CA GLN A 98 -1.32 0.10 7.96
C GLN A 98 -0.56 -1.21 7.81
N LEU A 99 -0.21 -1.57 6.58
CA LEU A 99 0.59 -2.76 6.25
C LEU A 99 2.08 -2.46 6.13
N GLY A 100 2.51 -1.26 6.53
CA GLY A 100 3.90 -0.85 6.56
C GLY A 100 4.59 -0.87 5.20
N VAL A 101 3.88 -0.48 4.14
CA VAL A 101 4.39 -0.54 2.77
C VAL A 101 4.08 0.74 2.01
N ASN A 102 4.98 1.15 1.14
CA ASN A 102 4.77 2.26 0.21
C ASN A 102 5.04 1.81 -1.23
N TRP A 103 3.99 1.52 -1.95
CA TRP A 103 4.05 1.08 -3.34
C TRP A 103 4.32 2.17 -4.35
N ALA A 104 4.32 3.43 -3.93
CA ALA A 104 4.49 4.56 -4.82
C ALA A 104 5.92 4.69 -5.35
N SER A 105 6.09 5.51 -6.38
CA SER A 105 7.38 6.07 -6.74
C SER A 105 7.85 7.06 -5.69
N THR A 106 9.16 7.23 -5.57
CA THR A 106 9.77 8.31 -4.76
C THR A 106 9.44 9.71 -5.29
N GLN A 107 8.82 9.83 -6.47
CA GLN A 107 8.35 11.08 -7.05
C GLN A 107 6.92 11.46 -6.59
N TYR A 108 6.20 10.55 -5.95
CA TYR A 108 4.85 10.76 -5.44
C TYR A 108 4.89 11.14 -3.96
N ASP A 109 4.53 12.38 -3.63
CA ASP A 109 4.42 12.84 -2.25
C ASP A 109 2.98 12.71 -1.75
N PRO A 110 2.69 11.81 -0.80
CA PRO A 110 1.36 11.63 -0.25
C PRO A 110 1.03 12.58 0.91
N SER A 111 1.98 13.36 1.42
CA SER A 111 1.84 14.10 2.68
C SER A 111 0.73 15.15 2.67
N GLU A 112 0.50 15.81 1.53
CA GLU A 112 -0.61 16.78 1.39
C GLU A 112 -1.98 16.09 1.33
N ARG A 113 -2.05 14.92 0.67
CA ARG A 113 -3.29 14.18 0.49
C ARG A 113 -3.70 13.40 1.72
N TYR A 114 -2.72 12.87 2.43
CA TYR A 114 -2.91 11.99 3.59
C TYR A 114 -2.16 12.51 4.83
N PRO A 115 -2.47 13.74 5.30
CA PRO A 115 -1.74 14.36 6.39
C PRO A 115 -1.87 13.62 7.73
N ASP A 116 -2.86 12.74 7.87
CA ASP A 116 -3.09 12.01 9.13
C ASP A 116 -2.06 10.90 9.37
N TRP A 117 -1.49 10.31 8.32
CA TRP A 117 -0.54 9.21 8.46
C TRP A 117 0.78 9.40 7.71
N ALA A 118 0.81 10.18 6.62
CA ALA A 118 2.05 10.42 5.89
C ALA A 118 2.88 11.51 6.56
N SER A 119 4.17 11.22 6.78
CA SER A 119 5.17 12.21 7.13
C SER A 119 5.63 12.97 5.88
N GLU A 120 6.31 14.10 6.07
CA GLU A 120 6.93 14.88 4.96
C GLU A 120 8.00 14.08 4.20
N ASN A 121 8.53 13.02 4.79
CA ASN A 121 9.55 12.18 4.18
C ASN A 121 9.03 10.82 3.69
N TYR A 122 7.75 10.51 3.90
CA TYR A 122 7.18 9.21 3.56
C TYR A 122 7.38 8.84 2.08
N TYR A 123 7.37 9.81 1.16
CA TYR A 123 7.62 9.57 -0.27
C TYR A 123 8.96 8.87 -0.54
N LYS A 124 9.98 9.09 0.31
CA LYS A 124 11.31 8.47 0.17
C LYS A 124 11.30 6.96 0.35
N THR A 125 10.26 6.43 0.99
CA THR A 125 10.09 4.99 1.24
C THR A 125 9.44 4.25 0.08
N GLY A 126 9.03 4.95 -0.98
CA GLY A 126 8.49 4.36 -2.18
C GLY A 126 9.52 3.49 -2.92
N TYR A 127 9.05 2.41 -3.56
CA TYR A 127 9.93 1.47 -4.26
C TYR A 127 9.48 1.10 -5.69
N ALA A 128 8.45 1.74 -6.22
CA ALA A 128 8.05 1.51 -7.62
C ALA A 128 9.18 1.76 -8.62
N ASP A 129 10.10 2.66 -8.28
CA ASP A 129 11.29 2.98 -9.09
C ASP A 129 12.29 1.80 -9.21
N LEU A 130 12.15 0.76 -8.40
CA LEU A 130 13.01 -0.44 -8.38
C LEU A 130 12.40 -1.62 -9.15
N LEU A 131 11.20 -1.44 -9.73
CA LEU A 131 10.45 -2.51 -10.37
C LEU A 131 10.48 -2.35 -11.90
N ASP A 132 10.46 -3.48 -12.61
CA ASP A 132 10.26 -3.54 -14.06
C ASP A 132 8.79 -3.69 -14.44
N ILE A 133 7.96 -4.21 -13.53
CA ILE A 133 6.51 -4.30 -13.67
C ILE A 133 5.81 -4.11 -12.33
N TYR A 134 4.78 -3.29 -12.32
CA TYR A 134 3.90 -3.05 -11.19
C TYR A 134 2.56 -3.73 -11.46
N MET A 135 2.24 -4.78 -10.72
CA MET A 135 0.96 -5.49 -10.85
C MET A 135 0.04 -5.07 -9.71
N THR A 136 -1.19 -4.67 -10.00
CA THR A 136 -2.15 -4.23 -8.98
C THR A 136 -3.44 -5.01 -9.03
N GLY A 137 -3.91 -5.48 -7.87
CA GLY A 137 -5.15 -6.24 -7.74
C GLY A 137 -6.38 -5.34 -7.75
N LEU A 138 -7.00 -5.17 -8.91
CA LEU A 138 -8.24 -4.40 -9.10
C LEU A 138 -9.46 -5.29 -8.80
N TYR A 139 -9.59 -5.73 -7.54
CA TYR A 139 -10.60 -6.72 -7.12
C TYR A 139 -11.92 -6.03 -6.76
N TYR A 140 -12.47 -5.28 -7.71
CA TYR A 140 -13.70 -4.53 -7.55
C TYR A 140 -14.81 -5.12 -8.43
N THR A 141 -16.03 -5.16 -7.90
CA THR A 141 -17.23 -5.52 -8.65
C THR A 141 -17.72 -4.37 -9.52
N LEU A 142 -17.45 -3.13 -9.10
CA LEU A 142 -17.75 -1.93 -9.87
C LEU A 142 -16.57 -1.61 -10.81
N VAL A 143 -16.90 -1.35 -12.06
CA VAL A 143 -15.89 -1.10 -13.09
C VAL A 143 -15.57 0.38 -13.20
N THR A 144 -16.59 1.25 -13.23
CA THR A 144 -16.40 2.69 -13.43
C THR A 144 -16.62 3.50 -12.16
N LYS A 145 -16.08 4.72 -12.15
CA LYS A 145 -16.31 5.71 -11.08
C LYS A 145 -17.78 6.13 -11.00
N ASP A 146 -18.46 6.23 -12.14
CA ASP A 146 -19.90 6.52 -12.18
C ASP A 146 -20.73 5.44 -11.46
N GLU A 147 -20.31 4.19 -11.53
CA GLU A 147 -20.96 3.10 -10.79
C GLU A 147 -20.75 3.25 -9.27
N VAL A 148 -19.57 3.69 -8.84
CA VAL A 148 -19.30 3.98 -7.41
C VAL A 148 -20.17 5.13 -6.92
N ASP A 149 -20.31 6.20 -7.71
CA ASP A 149 -21.17 7.35 -7.38
C ASP A 149 -22.65 6.92 -7.28
N ALA A 150 -23.11 6.11 -8.23
CA ALA A 150 -24.48 5.59 -8.22
C ALA A 150 -24.76 4.67 -7.02
N ALA A 151 -23.77 3.94 -6.54
CA ALA A 151 -23.84 3.08 -5.37
C ALA A 151 -23.79 3.87 -4.03
N GLN A 152 -23.57 5.17 -4.06
CA GLN A 152 -23.50 6.07 -2.88
C GLN A 152 -22.49 5.60 -1.82
N GLY A 153 -21.33 5.14 -2.24
CA GLY A 153 -20.27 4.69 -1.33
C GLY A 153 -20.57 3.37 -0.57
N ARG A 154 -21.61 2.63 -0.95
CA ARG A 154 -22.01 1.38 -0.29
C ARG A 154 -21.20 0.16 -0.72
N VAL A 155 -20.21 0.34 -1.56
CA VAL A 155 -19.45 -0.79 -2.09
C VAL A 155 -18.24 -1.06 -1.21
N ILE A 156 -18.43 -1.96 -0.30
CA ILE A 156 -17.33 -2.69 0.35
C ILE A 156 -17.02 -3.85 -0.60
N GLY A 157 -15.76 -4.00 -1.00
CA GLY A 157 -15.35 -5.16 -1.79
C GLY A 157 -15.75 -6.46 -1.09
N GLU A 158 -16.20 -7.48 -1.83
CA GLU A 158 -16.72 -8.75 -1.28
C GLU A 158 -15.72 -9.47 -0.35
N ARG A 159 -14.45 -9.13 -0.41
CA ARG A 159 -13.41 -9.76 0.42
C ARG A 159 -13.29 -9.22 1.83
N GLY A 160 -14.01 -8.15 2.19
CA GLY A 160 -13.92 -7.56 3.53
C GLY A 160 -12.47 -7.26 3.91
N GLU A 161 -11.66 -6.81 2.95
CA GLU A 161 -10.25 -6.59 3.18
C GLU A 161 -10.09 -5.53 4.26
N SER A 162 -9.44 -5.93 5.34
CA SER A 162 -9.08 -5.06 6.44
C SER A 162 -8.24 -3.90 5.91
N GLY A 163 -8.72 -2.68 6.06
CA GLY A 163 -8.01 -1.49 5.63
C GLY A 163 -8.73 -0.62 4.59
N MET A 164 -9.88 -1.04 4.07
CA MET A 164 -10.72 -0.15 3.27
C MET A 164 -11.43 0.84 4.19
N ASP A 165 -11.13 2.13 4.05
CA ASP A 165 -11.93 3.16 4.69
C ASP A 165 -13.20 3.40 3.85
N PRO A 166 -14.40 3.05 4.34
CA PRO A 166 -15.64 3.28 3.61
C PRO A 166 -15.96 4.77 3.41
N ASN A 167 -15.20 5.66 4.05
CA ASN A 167 -15.33 7.11 3.90
C ASN A 167 -14.29 7.70 2.93
N ASP A 168 -13.37 6.89 2.40
CA ASP A 168 -12.43 7.35 1.38
C ASP A 168 -13.15 7.45 0.02
N LEU A 169 -13.66 8.63 -0.27
CA LEU A 169 -14.42 8.97 -1.49
C LEU A 169 -13.52 9.15 -2.72
N THR A 170 -12.30 8.63 -2.75
CA THR A 170 -11.34 8.88 -3.83
C THR A 170 -11.51 7.98 -5.06
N TYR A 171 -12.66 7.34 -5.21
CA TYR A 171 -12.99 6.45 -6.35
C TYR A 171 -12.07 5.21 -6.49
N CYS A 172 -11.21 4.93 -5.53
CA CYS A 172 -10.32 3.77 -5.59
C CYS A 172 -11.04 2.42 -5.48
N TYR A 173 -12.36 2.43 -5.30
CA TYR A 173 -13.21 1.24 -5.17
C TYR A 173 -13.86 0.78 -6.48
N SER A 174 -13.28 1.17 -7.61
CA SER A 174 -13.63 0.66 -8.94
C SER A 174 -12.38 0.23 -9.70
N VAL A 175 -12.56 -0.58 -10.75
CA VAL A 175 -11.44 -0.96 -11.63
C VAL A 175 -10.78 0.28 -12.22
N GLU A 176 -11.60 1.21 -12.76
CA GLU A 176 -11.12 2.48 -13.30
C GLU A 176 -10.37 3.32 -12.26
N GLY A 177 -10.98 3.56 -11.09
CA GLY A 177 -10.37 4.37 -10.04
C GLY A 177 -9.10 3.76 -9.47
N GLY A 178 -9.06 2.44 -9.28
CA GLY A 178 -7.86 1.73 -8.83
C GLY A 178 -6.73 1.77 -9.86
N ALA A 179 -7.06 1.65 -11.16
CA ALA A 179 -6.07 1.77 -12.24
C ALA A 179 -5.49 3.18 -12.34
N GLU A 180 -6.34 4.21 -12.27
CA GLU A 180 -5.90 5.61 -12.25
C GLU A 180 -5.01 5.91 -11.04
N LEU A 181 -5.38 5.41 -9.87
CA LEU A 181 -4.58 5.61 -8.66
C LEU A 181 -3.21 4.94 -8.77
N ALA A 182 -3.16 3.69 -9.30
CA ALA A 182 -1.90 2.99 -9.51
C ALA A 182 -0.98 3.75 -10.49
N GLN A 183 -1.52 4.31 -11.56
CA GLN A 183 -0.75 5.16 -12.48
C GLN A 183 -0.28 6.46 -11.82
N ALA A 184 -1.14 7.09 -11.02
CA ALA A 184 -0.80 8.33 -10.32
C ALA A 184 0.35 8.14 -9.32
N ILE A 185 0.26 7.11 -8.46
CA ILE A 185 1.28 6.88 -7.43
C ILE A 185 2.61 6.37 -7.99
N THR A 186 2.59 5.68 -9.13
CA THR A 186 3.82 5.23 -9.80
C THR A 186 4.48 6.31 -10.63
N CYS A 187 3.84 7.45 -10.87
CA CYS A 187 4.37 8.57 -11.66
C CYS A 187 4.88 8.16 -13.06
N GLY A 188 4.44 7.01 -13.58
CA GLY A 188 4.86 6.49 -14.88
C GLY A 188 6.29 5.93 -14.94
N VAL A 189 6.95 5.71 -13.79
CA VAL A 189 8.32 5.16 -13.74
C VAL A 189 8.37 3.67 -14.08
N VAL A 190 7.25 2.98 -13.99
CA VAL A 190 7.12 1.54 -14.22
C VAL A 190 5.83 1.23 -14.96
N PRO A 191 5.81 0.24 -15.89
CA PRO A 191 4.58 -0.26 -16.49
C PRO A 191 3.62 -0.83 -15.43
N VAL A 192 2.34 -0.43 -15.49
CA VAL A 192 1.29 -0.91 -14.58
C VAL A 192 0.43 -1.96 -15.27
N ALA A 193 0.22 -3.11 -14.63
CA ALA A 193 -0.68 -4.17 -15.07
C ALA A 193 -1.80 -4.37 -14.03
N GLY A 194 -3.04 -4.10 -14.43
CA GLY A 194 -4.22 -4.38 -13.61
C GLY A 194 -4.58 -5.86 -13.64
N SER A 195 -4.93 -6.42 -12.49
CA SER A 195 -5.37 -7.81 -12.33
C SER A 195 -6.81 -7.86 -11.85
N LEU A 196 -7.66 -8.60 -12.55
CA LEU A 196 -9.06 -8.79 -12.21
C LEU A 196 -9.27 -10.11 -11.46
N TYR A 197 -10.19 -10.11 -10.52
CA TYR A 197 -10.63 -11.34 -9.86
C TYR A 197 -11.88 -11.88 -10.58
N VAL A 198 -11.68 -12.80 -11.51
CA VAL A 198 -12.71 -13.30 -12.44
C VAL A 198 -13.94 -13.85 -11.73
N ASP A 199 -13.78 -14.47 -10.55
CA ASP A 199 -14.90 -15.01 -9.78
C ASP A 199 -15.93 -13.96 -9.33
N GLN A 200 -15.54 -12.68 -9.24
CA GLN A 200 -16.47 -11.59 -8.93
C GLN A 200 -17.49 -11.35 -10.06
N TYR A 201 -17.14 -11.75 -11.28
CA TYR A 201 -17.95 -11.51 -12.49
C TYR A 201 -18.61 -12.78 -13.06
N LYS A 202 -18.47 -13.92 -12.39
CA LYS A 202 -18.93 -15.21 -12.95
C LYS A 202 -20.43 -15.29 -13.28
N GLN A 203 -21.24 -14.39 -12.75
CA GLN A 203 -22.66 -14.27 -13.04
C GLN A 203 -23.01 -13.01 -13.86
N ASP A 204 -22.01 -12.20 -14.21
CA ASP A 204 -22.16 -10.95 -14.94
C ASP A 204 -21.05 -10.80 -16.01
N ALA A 205 -21.26 -11.47 -17.13
CA ALA A 205 -20.30 -11.43 -18.25
C ALA A 205 -20.22 -10.05 -18.92
N GLU A 206 -21.29 -9.25 -18.84
CA GLU A 206 -21.29 -7.89 -19.39
C GLU A 206 -20.39 -6.98 -18.55
N GLN A 207 -20.48 -7.09 -17.21
CA GLN A 207 -19.62 -6.34 -16.31
C GLN A 207 -18.15 -6.75 -16.45
N PHE A 208 -17.86 -8.05 -16.62
CA PHE A 208 -16.50 -8.52 -16.88
C PHE A 208 -15.94 -7.98 -18.22
N ALA A 209 -16.76 -7.94 -19.26
CA ALA A 209 -16.32 -7.40 -20.56
C ALA A 209 -16.08 -5.88 -20.55
N LYS A 210 -16.64 -5.19 -19.57
CA LYS A 210 -16.45 -3.75 -19.34
C LYS A 210 -15.19 -3.43 -18.54
N ALA A 211 -14.80 -4.34 -17.61
CA ALA A 211 -13.60 -4.23 -16.79
C ALA A 211 -12.32 -4.48 -17.60
#